data_46b3475bb2590ae924b4886159fac787
#
_entry.id   46b3475bb2590ae924b4886159fac787
#
_cell.length_a   1.000
_cell.length_b   1.000
_cell.length_c   1.000
_cell.angle_alpha   90.00
_cell.angle_beta   90.00
_cell.angle_gamma   90.00
#
_symmetry.space_group_name_H-M   'P 1'
#
loop_
_entity.id
_entity.type
_entity.pdbx_description
1 polymer ?
#
loop_
_entity_poly.entity_id
_entity_poly.type
_entity_poly.pdbx_seq_one_letter_code
_entity_poly.pdbx_strand_id
1 'polypeptide(L)'
;QPVLEYFLPVQMCHMRVNEKYRVWHDCCHMDDAQMAPAHNHIDGYDQKEGLSKFKPGEVVPGVNIGGWHDAGDFDLRIESQAGESYILALAYEAFRPNLDVTSIDQINRVTEIHQPDGKNDLLQQVENGALTVVNGYLALGRLYRGIICNDLRQYVLLGDAAAMTDGKIGNEDDRWIFTEDNPGRELSTAAQLAAVSRVLKGFNDTLSVPSLDIARKVYASTGSGQQQSLGSP
;
A
#
# COMPACT_ATOMS: atom_id res chain seq x y z
N GLN A 1 -18.20 -6.59 -10.24
CA GLN A 1 -17.35 -7.54 -10.97
C GLN A 1 -16.23 -6.84 -11.74
N PRO A 2 -16.44 -5.84 -12.65
CA PRO A 2 -15.36 -5.22 -13.42
C PRO A 2 -14.23 -4.61 -12.57
N VAL A 3 -14.52 -4.13 -11.37
CA VAL A 3 -13.52 -3.57 -10.47
C VAL A 3 -12.52 -4.64 -10.02
N LEU A 4 -13.00 -5.82 -9.63
CA LEU A 4 -12.15 -6.93 -9.18
C LEU A 4 -11.51 -7.71 -10.35
N GLU A 5 -12.17 -7.71 -11.50
CA GLU A 5 -11.73 -8.48 -12.67
C GLU A 5 -10.66 -7.73 -13.48
N TYR A 6 -10.72 -6.40 -13.54
CA TYR A 6 -9.81 -5.58 -14.36
C TYR A 6 -9.19 -4.41 -13.60
N PHE A 7 -10.03 -3.54 -13.00
CA PHE A 7 -9.54 -2.25 -12.54
C PHE A 7 -8.45 -2.41 -11.46
N LEU A 8 -8.73 -3.11 -10.36
CA LEU A 8 -7.76 -3.31 -9.29
C LEU A 8 -6.55 -4.15 -9.75
N PRO A 9 -6.72 -5.29 -10.45
CA PRO A 9 -5.57 -6.02 -10.97
C PRO A 9 -4.62 -5.18 -11.83
N VAL A 10 -5.16 -4.37 -12.73
CA VAL A 10 -4.34 -3.52 -13.63
C VAL A 10 -3.65 -2.39 -12.85
N GLN A 11 -4.15 -1.98 -11.69
CA GLN A 11 -3.51 -0.98 -10.83
C GLN A 11 -2.48 -1.55 -9.86
N MET A 12 -2.33 -2.89 -9.77
CA MET A 12 -1.40 -3.50 -8.80
C MET A 12 0.04 -3.07 -9.08
N CYS A 13 0.68 -2.46 -8.08
CA CYS A 13 2.09 -2.11 -8.12
C CYS A 13 2.96 -3.33 -7.77
N HIS A 14 4.22 -3.33 -8.20
CA HIS A 14 5.20 -4.39 -7.95
C HIS A 14 4.85 -5.76 -8.54
N MET A 15 3.91 -5.80 -9.47
CA MET A 15 3.38 -7.01 -10.10
C MET A 15 3.46 -6.90 -11.63
N ARG A 16 3.68 -8.02 -12.28
CA ARG A 16 3.40 -8.16 -13.70
C ARG A 16 1.95 -8.57 -13.87
N VAL A 17 1.19 -7.86 -14.69
CA VAL A 17 -0.24 -8.12 -14.91
C VAL A 17 -0.47 -8.58 -16.35
N ASN A 18 -0.96 -9.79 -16.48
CA ASN A 18 -1.22 -10.46 -17.75
C ASN A 18 -2.70 -10.76 -17.94
N GLU A 19 -3.08 -10.93 -19.20
CA GLU A 19 -4.36 -11.51 -19.63
C GLU A 19 -4.15 -12.34 -20.89
N LYS A 20 -4.12 -13.65 -20.81
CA LYS A 20 -3.87 -14.58 -21.93
C LYS A 20 -2.62 -14.20 -22.74
N TYR A 21 -2.81 -13.48 -23.82
CA TYR A 21 -1.74 -13.09 -24.77
C TYR A 21 -1.33 -11.62 -24.62
N ARG A 22 -1.86 -10.93 -23.61
CA ARG A 22 -1.62 -9.51 -23.38
C ARG A 22 -0.89 -9.31 -22.06
N VAL A 23 0.10 -8.45 -22.04
CA VAL A 23 0.69 -7.86 -20.84
C VAL A 23 0.06 -6.46 -20.68
N TRP A 24 -0.61 -6.22 -19.56
CA TRP A 24 -1.14 -4.90 -19.22
C TRP A 24 -0.01 -3.97 -18.79
N HIS A 25 0.84 -4.44 -17.90
CA HIS A 25 2.12 -3.84 -17.56
C HIS A 25 3.05 -4.90 -16.98
N ASP A 26 4.35 -4.65 -17.05
CA ASP A 26 5.36 -5.49 -16.42
C ASP A 26 5.55 -5.11 -14.95
N CYS A 27 6.38 -5.85 -14.23
CA CYS A 27 6.72 -5.56 -12.86
C CYS A 27 7.39 -4.18 -12.77
N CYS A 28 6.83 -3.28 -11.97
CA CYS A 28 7.21 -1.88 -11.90
C CYS A 28 7.73 -1.50 -10.52
N HIS A 29 8.45 -0.38 -10.43
CA HIS A 29 8.84 0.28 -9.18
C HIS A 29 9.58 -0.62 -8.17
N MET A 30 10.40 -1.55 -8.68
CA MET A 30 11.14 -2.49 -7.84
C MET A 30 12.37 -1.88 -7.18
N ASP A 31 12.84 -0.78 -7.71
CA ASP A 31 14.00 0.02 -7.32
C ASP A 31 13.66 1.19 -6.41
N ASP A 32 12.38 1.42 -6.15
CA ASP A 32 11.88 2.45 -5.26
C ASP A 32 12.30 2.29 -3.80
N ALA A 33 11.85 3.25 -3.07
CA ALA A 33 11.67 3.28 -1.62
C ALA A 33 12.95 3.61 -0.86
N GLN A 34 13.67 4.61 -1.32
CA GLN A 34 14.62 5.33 -0.48
C GLN A 34 13.88 6.26 0.49
N MET A 35 14.44 6.44 1.68
CA MET A 35 13.91 7.39 2.65
C MET A 35 14.02 8.82 2.10
N ALA A 36 12.91 9.54 2.09
CA ALA A 36 12.85 10.92 1.62
C ALA A 36 13.75 11.86 2.47
N PRO A 37 14.39 12.87 1.85
CA PRO A 37 15.00 13.95 2.58
C PRO A 37 13.96 14.87 3.21
N ALA A 38 14.35 15.66 4.21
CA ALA A 38 13.50 16.72 4.74
C ALA A 38 13.28 17.79 3.67
N HIS A 39 12.05 17.92 3.18
CA HIS A 39 11.65 18.96 2.22
C HIS A 39 10.11 19.07 2.20
N ASN A 40 9.63 20.16 1.63
CA ASN A 40 8.21 20.31 1.32
C ASN A 40 7.89 19.59 0.02
N HIS A 41 6.98 18.65 0.09
CA HIS A 41 6.42 18.02 -1.10
C HIS A 41 5.50 19.01 -1.85
N ILE A 42 5.30 18.78 -3.15
CA ILE A 42 4.45 19.63 -3.99
C ILE A 42 3.01 19.77 -3.46
N ASP A 43 2.52 18.79 -2.72
CA ASP A 43 1.21 18.81 -2.05
C ASP A 43 1.20 19.64 -0.74
N GLY A 44 2.27 20.38 -0.44
CA GLY A 44 2.41 21.09 0.84
C GLY A 44 2.75 20.17 2.03
N TYR A 45 3.22 18.97 1.76
CA TYR A 45 3.61 17.99 2.75
C TYR A 45 5.08 18.16 3.17
N ASP A 46 5.32 18.17 4.48
CA ASP A 46 6.66 18.29 5.07
C ASP A 46 7.17 16.96 5.60
N GLN A 47 8.28 16.49 5.03
CA GLN A 47 9.06 15.41 5.60
C GLN A 47 9.86 15.93 6.81
N LYS A 48 9.53 15.45 8.02
CA LYS A 48 10.26 15.81 9.24
C LYS A 48 11.42 14.87 9.50
N GLU A 49 12.53 15.43 9.97
CA GLU A 49 13.65 14.62 10.44
C GLU A 49 13.31 13.86 11.71
N GLY A 50 13.98 12.74 11.94
CA GLY A 50 13.85 11.95 13.17
C GLY A 50 12.59 11.08 13.27
N LEU A 51 11.74 11.05 12.26
CA LEU A 51 10.57 10.17 12.21
C LEU A 51 10.87 8.75 11.71
N SER A 52 12.10 8.46 11.34
CA SER A 52 12.53 7.15 10.87
C SER A 52 13.92 6.82 11.41
N LYS A 53 14.20 5.52 11.55
CA LYS A 53 15.56 5.01 11.82
C LYS A 53 16.48 5.05 10.58
N PHE A 54 15.90 5.21 9.40
CA PHE A 54 16.63 5.33 8.15
C PHE A 54 16.96 6.79 7.86
N LYS A 55 18.16 7.02 7.35
CA LYS A 55 18.61 8.35 6.92
C LYS A 55 18.06 8.66 5.52
N PRO A 56 17.97 9.95 5.15
CA PRO A 56 17.66 10.33 3.78
C PRO A 56 18.54 9.60 2.76
N GLY A 57 17.92 9.04 1.71
CA GLY A 57 18.59 8.26 0.67
C GLY A 57 18.90 6.81 1.03
N GLU A 58 18.70 6.36 2.28
CA GLU A 58 18.82 4.95 2.62
C GLU A 58 17.63 4.15 2.09
N VAL A 59 17.92 3.00 1.47
CA VAL A 59 16.89 2.07 1.01
C VAL A 59 16.18 1.44 2.20
N VAL A 60 14.85 1.50 2.22
CA VAL A 60 14.03 0.84 3.23
C VAL A 60 13.64 -0.54 2.71
N PRO A 61 14.13 -1.63 3.30
CA PRO A 61 13.92 -2.96 2.76
C PRO A 61 12.50 -3.47 3.00
N GLY A 62 11.99 -4.29 2.06
CA GLY A 62 10.75 -5.05 2.24
C GLY A 62 9.47 -4.26 2.00
N VAL A 63 9.55 -3.06 1.45
CA VAL A 63 8.38 -2.19 1.17
C VAL A 63 7.90 -2.29 -0.28
N ASN A 64 8.70 -2.85 -1.17
CA ASN A 64 8.34 -3.03 -2.60
C ASN A 64 7.43 -4.25 -2.78
N ILE A 65 6.24 -4.20 -2.18
CA ILE A 65 5.27 -5.29 -2.20
C ILE A 65 3.84 -4.76 -2.02
N GLY A 66 2.93 -5.29 -2.82
CA GLY A 66 1.52 -4.94 -2.75
C GLY A 66 1.24 -3.49 -3.17
N GLY A 67 0.00 -3.07 -2.93
CA GLY A 67 -0.49 -1.74 -3.25
C GLY A 67 -1.00 -1.57 -4.67
N TRP A 68 -1.76 -0.51 -4.87
CA TRP A 68 -2.29 -0.09 -6.17
C TRP A 68 -1.81 1.32 -6.49
N HIS A 69 -1.49 1.57 -7.75
CA HIS A 69 -1.19 2.90 -8.24
C HIS A 69 -2.36 3.84 -7.97
N ASP A 70 -2.09 5.02 -7.43
CA ASP A 70 -3.11 6.01 -7.11
C ASP A 70 -3.63 6.69 -8.38
N ALA A 71 -2.74 7.37 -9.08
CA ALA A 71 -3.07 8.14 -10.27
C ALA A 71 -1.93 8.06 -11.30
N GLY A 72 -1.77 9.05 -12.15
CA GLY A 72 -0.74 9.09 -13.16
C GLY A 72 0.69 9.25 -12.62
N ASP A 73 0.85 9.59 -11.37
CA ASP A 73 2.11 9.66 -10.63
C ASP A 73 2.45 8.36 -9.88
N PHE A 74 1.55 7.37 -9.97
CA PHE A 74 1.73 6.04 -9.42
C PHE A 74 2.00 5.96 -7.90
N ASP A 75 1.63 6.98 -7.12
CA ASP A 75 1.81 7.02 -5.68
C ASP A 75 1.16 5.83 -4.96
N LEU A 76 1.79 5.39 -3.86
CA LEU A 76 1.20 4.46 -2.89
C LEU A 76 0.96 5.19 -1.57
N ARG A 77 -0.08 6.00 -1.51
CA ARG A 77 -0.48 6.72 -0.29
C ARG A 77 -1.15 5.76 0.69
N ILE A 78 -0.67 5.71 1.93
CA ILE A 78 -1.13 4.72 2.90
C ILE A 78 -2.60 4.86 3.26
N GLU A 79 -3.13 6.07 3.29
CA GLU A 79 -4.56 6.28 3.48
C GLU A 79 -5.41 5.68 2.36
N SER A 80 -4.98 5.77 1.10
CA SER A 80 -5.68 5.15 -0.04
C SER A 80 -5.61 3.64 0.06
N GLN A 81 -4.42 3.08 0.27
CA GLN A 81 -4.21 1.63 0.38
C GLN A 81 -5.02 0.99 1.51
N ALA A 82 -5.00 1.61 2.69
CA ALA A 82 -5.78 1.14 3.83
C ALA A 82 -7.29 1.37 3.64
N GLY A 83 -7.69 2.50 3.06
CA GLY A 83 -9.08 2.84 2.78
C GLY A 83 -9.74 1.91 1.78
N GLU A 84 -9.06 1.60 0.68
CA GLU A 84 -9.52 0.68 -0.35
C GLU A 84 -9.62 -0.75 0.20
N SER A 85 -8.59 -1.22 0.93
CA SER A 85 -8.63 -2.52 1.61
C SER A 85 -9.80 -2.61 2.59
N TYR A 86 -10.09 -1.52 3.32
CA TYR A 86 -11.22 -1.44 4.24
C TYR A 86 -12.57 -1.54 3.55
N ILE A 87 -12.77 -0.81 2.45
CA ILE A 87 -14.02 -0.85 1.68
C ILE A 87 -14.24 -2.25 1.10
N LEU A 88 -13.20 -2.87 0.56
CA LEU A 88 -13.24 -4.25 0.08
C LEU A 88 -13.55 -5.23 1.22
N ALA A 89 -12.96 -5.05 2.40
CA ALA A 89 -13.25 -5.87 3.57
C ALA A 89 -14.72 -5.76 3.99
N LEU A 90 -15.28 -4.55 4.03
CA LEU A 90 -16.70 -4.35 4.31
C LEU A 90 -17.60 -4.99 3.24
N ALA A 91 -17.23 -4.87 1.97
CA ALA A 91 -17.94 -5.50 0.87
C ALA A 91 -17.96 -7.03 1.01
N TYR A 92 -16.82 -7.61 1.39
CA TYR A 92 -16.74 -9.05 1.67
C TYR A 92 -17.61 -9.45 2.86
N GLU A 93 -17.58 -8.70 3.96
CA GLU A 93 -18.42 -8.98 5.14
C GLU A 93 -19.92 -8.91 4.81
N ALA A 94 -20.32 -7.91 4.01
CA ALA A 94 -21.73 -7.68 3.68
C ALA A 94 -22.29 -8.65 2.63
N PHE A 95 -21.51 -8.98 1.61
CA PHE A 95 -22.04 -9.67 0.42
C PHE A 95 -21.47 -11.07 0.19
N ARG A 96 -20.34 -11.42 0.81
CA ARG A 96 -19.67 -12.71 0.64
C ARG A 96 -19.55 -13.14 -0.84
N PRO A 97 -19.09 -12.27 -1.74
CA PRO A 97 -19.00 -12.62 -3.15
C PRO A 97 -18.07 -13.82 -3.33
N ASN A 98 -18.53 -14.79 -4.12
CA ASN A 98 -17.72 -15.94 -4.52
C ASN A 98 -17.17 -15.66 -5.92
N LEU A 99 -16.10 -14.87 -5.99
CA LEU A 99 -15.40 -14.50 -7.22
C LEU A 99 -14.02 -15.12 -7.22
N ASP A 100 -13.72 -15.85 -8.30
CA ASP A 100 -12.43 -16.49 -8.57
C ASP A 100 -12.23 -16.45 -10.10
N VAL A 101 -11.79 -15.30 -10.58
CA VAL A 101 -11.56 -15.04 -12.02
C VAL A 101 -10.17 -14.49 -12.28
N THR A 102 -9.37 -14.29 -11.22
CA THR A 102 -8.03 -13.73 -11.30
C THR A 102 -7.11 -14.53 -10.39
N SER A 103 -5.93 -14.87 -10.88
CA SER A 103 -4.86 -15.49 -10.08
C SER A 103 -3.87 -14.42 -9.67
N ILE A 104 -3.53 -14.35 -8.37
CA ILE A 104 -2.55 -13.41 -7.83
C ILE A 104 -1.47 -14.17 -7.06
N ASP A 105 -0.28 -14.22 -7.64
CA ASP A 105 0.92 -14.81 -7.02
C ASP A 105 1.85 -13.70 -6.52
N GLN A 106 1.74 -13.37 -5.25
CA GLN A 106 2.57 -12.34 -4.59
C GLN A 106 4.05 -12.74 -4.50
N ILE A 107 4.36 -14.04 -4.54
CA ILE A 107 5.75 -14.53 -4.44
C ILE A 107 6.47 -14.34 -5.76
N ASN A 108 5.85 -14.78 -6.84
CA ASN A 108 6.40 -14.64 -8.21
C ASN A 108 6.06 -13.30 -8.85
N ARG A 109 5.28 -12.45 -8.18
CA ARG A 109 4.87 -11.12 -8.65
C ARG A 109 4.13 -11.15 -9.98
N VAL A 110 3.18 -12.06 -10.12
CA VAL A 110 2.39 -12.24 -11.33
C VAL A 110 0.91 -12.25 -10.99
N THR A 111 0.16 -11.47 -11.74
CA THR A 111 -1.31 -11.49 -11.74
C THR A 111 -1.80 -11.89 -13.12
N GLU A 112 -2.67 -12.90 -13.19
CA GLU A 112 -3.27 -13.40 -14.43
C GLU A 112 -4.78 -13.12 -14.39
N ILE A 113 -5.23 -12.21 -15.25
CA ILE A 113 -6.66 -11.89 -15.41
C ILE A 113 -7.33 -13.01 -16.23
N HIS A 114 -8.57 -13.36 -15.86
CA HIS A 114 -9.36 -14.45 -16.43
C HIS A 114 -8.73 -15.85 -16.24
N GLN A 115 -7.98 -16.01 -15.14
CA GLN A 115 -7.42 -17.31 -14.77
C GLN A 115 -7.71 -17.59 -13.28
N PRO A 116 -8.70 -18.43 -12.98
CA PRO A 116 -9.01 -18.81 -11.60
C PRO A 116 -7.85 -19.52 -10.90
N ASP A 117 -7.68 -19.31 -9.59
CA ASP A 117 -6.68 -19.99 -8.77
C ASP A 117 -7.25 -20.71 -7.53
N GLY A 118 -8.57 -20.75 -7.41
CA GLY A 118 -9.28 -21.38 -6.29
C GLY A 118 -9.38 -20.49 -5.06
N LYS A 119 -8.95 -19.22 -5.13
CA LYS A 119 -9.05 -18.25 -4.04
C LYS A 119 -10.09 -17.18 -4.36
N ASN A 120 -10.51 -16.48 -3.33
CA ASN A 120 -11.46 -15.39 -3.49
C ASN A 120 -10.75 -14.11 -3.92
N ASP A 121 -11.04 -13.59 -5.10
CA ASP A 121 -10.42 -12.39 -5.68
C ASP A 121 -10.51 -11.17 -4.77
N LEU A 122 -11.65 -10.99 -4.08
CA LEU A 122 -11.82 -9.85 -3.20
C LEU A 122 -10.87 -9.92 -2.00
N LEU A 123 -10.68 -11.12 -1.42
CA LEU A 123 -9.73 -11.32 -0.33
C LEU A 123 -8.28 -11.18 -0.80
N GLN A 124 -7.95 -11.63 -2.02
CA GLN A 124 -6.63 -11.41 -2.61
C GLN A 124 -6.35 -9.92 -2.84
N GLN A 125 -7.34 -9.13 -3.22
CA GLN A 125 -7.19 -7.68 -3.33
C GLN A 125 -7.05 -7.02 -1.96
N VAL A 126 -7.83 -7.42 -0.93
CA VAL A 126 -7.61 -6.96 0.45
C VAL A 126 -6.19 -7.27 0.93
N GLU A 127 -5.69 -8.46 0.62
CA GLU A 127 -4.30 -8.86 0.90
C GLU A 127 -3.31 -7.91 0.23
N ASN A 128 -3.49 -7.60 -1.06
CA ASN A 128 -2.59 -6.74 -1.82
C ASN A 128 -2.42 -5.34 -1.20
N GLY A 129 -3.51 -4.68 -0.84
CA GLY A 129 -3.42 -3.37 -0.19
C GLY A 129 -2.86 -3.44 1.24
N ALA A 130 -3.22 -4.49 1.99
CA ALA A 130 -2.70 -4.68 3.34
C ALA A 130 -1.18 -4.92 3.37
N LEU A 131 -0.62 -5.60 2.37
CA LEU A 131 0.82 -5.86 2.26
C LEU A 131 1.64 -4.58 2.32
N THR A 132 1.29 -3.56 1.55
CA THR A 132 1.98 -2.27 1.55
C THR A 132 1.97 -1.61 2.92
N VAL A 133 0.79 -1.57 3.57
CA VAL A 133 0.64 -0.91 4.88
C VAL A 133 1.41 -1.65 5.97
N VAL A 134 1.26 -2.97 6.03
CA VAL A 134 1.86 -3.81 7.07
C VAL A 134 3.37 -3.88 6.93
N ASN A 135 3.88 -4.11 5.71
CA ASN A 135 5.33 -4.22 5.51
C ASN A 135 6.04 -2.88 5.73
N GLY A 136 5.43 -1.77 5.31
CA GLY A 136 5.98 -0.45 5.62
C GLY A 136 6.03 -0.17 7.12
N TYR A 137 4.98 -0.51 7.86
CA TYR A 137 5.01 -0.40 9.33
C TYR A 137 6.09 -1.27 9.96
N LEU A 138 6.24 -2.51 9.52
CA LEU A 138 7.25 -3.43 10.06
C LEU A 138 8.67 -2.94 9.76
N ALA A 139 8.90 -2.36 8.58
CA ALA A 139 10.19 -1.80 8.19
C ALA A 139 10.54 -0.53 8.98
N LEU A 140 9.58 0.39 9.12
CA LEU A 140 9.80 1.71 9.72
C LEU A 140 9.57 1.75 11.24
N GLY A 141 8.80 0.81 11.79
CA GLY A 141 8.37 0.79 13.19
C GLY A 141 7.22 1.76 13.49
N ARG A 142 6.62 2.38 12.47
CA ARG A 142 5.50 3.31 12.54
C ARG A 142 4.70 3.32 11.26
N LEU A 143 3.48 3.86 11.29
CA LEU A 143 2.77 4.21 10.06
C LEU A 143 3.50 5.37 9.35
N TYR A 144 3.32 5.45 8.05
CA TYR A 144 4.02 6.39 7.20
C TYR A 144 3.06 7.02 6.18
N ARG A 145 3.49 8.06 5.50
CA ARG A 145 2.66 8.77 4.53
C ARG A 145 2.42 7.96 3.27
N GLY A 146 3.49 7.39 2.73
CA GLY A 146 3.44 6.60 1.50
C GLY A 146 4.78 6.44 0.83
N ILE A 147 4.77 5.74 -0.30
CA ILE A 147 5.82 5.71 -1.31
C ILE A 147 5.32 6.64 -2.41
N ILE A 148 5.94 7.80 -2.54
CA ILE A 148 5.37 8.95 -3.24
C ILE A 148 6.42 9.52 -4.17
N CYS A 149 6.03 9.87 -5.39
CA CYS A 149 6.94 10.53 -6.32
C CYS A 149 7.40 11.89 -5.77
N ASN A 150 8.66 12.19 -6.04
CA ASN A 150 9.31 13.41 -5.57
C ASN A 150 8.71 14.67 -6.20
N ASP A 151 8.27 14.54 -7.44
CA ASP A 151 7.60 15.59 -8.21
C ASP A 151 6.53 14.95 -9.11
N LEU A 152 5.87 15.74 -9.94
CA LEU A 152 4.81 15.26 -10.83
C LEU A 152 5.32 14.76 -12.20
N ARG A 153 6.59 14.41 -12.34
CA ARG A 153 7.16 14.00 -13.64
C ARG A 153 6.57 12.71 -14.19
N GLN A 154 6.14 11.83 -13.29
CA GLN A 154 5.54 10.55 -13.66
C GLN A 154 4.14 10.67 -14.27
N TYR A 155 3.52 11.85 -14.23
CA TYR A 155 2.26 12.12 -14.96
C TYR A 155 2.39 12.08 -16.50
N VAL A 156 3.59 12.02 -17.02
CA VAL A 156 3.85 12.17 -18.45
C VAL A 156 3.37 10.98 -19.27
N LEU A 157 3.39 9.76 -18.69
CA LEU A 157 3.03 8.52 -19.38
C LEU A 157 1.99 7.75 -18.58
N LEU A 158 0.75 7.77 -19.04
CA LEU A 158 -0.36 7.00 -18.45
C LEU A 158 -0.46 5.57 -19.00
N GLY A 159 0.63 5.04 -19.51
CA GLY A 159 0.68 3.71 -20.12
C GLY A 159 1.15 2.63 -19.16
N ASP A 160 2.10 1.85 -19.63
CA ASP A 160 2.73 0.80 -18.83
C ASP A 160 3.59 1.42 -17.72
N ALA A 161 3.23 1.16 -16.46
CA ALA A 161 3.95 1.65 -15.29
C ALA A 161 5.43 1.20 -15.27
N ALA A 162 5.74 0.04 -15.84
CA ALA A 162 7.11 -0.45 -15.94
C ALA A 162 7.99 0.39 -16.88
N ALA A 163 7.40 1.11 -17.82
CA ALA A 163 8.12 2.02 -18.70
C ALA A 163 8.60 3.31 -17.97
N MET A 164 8.08 3.56 -16.79
CA MET A 164 8.43 4.70 -15.94
C MET A 164 9.56 4.38 -14.95
N THR A 165 10.03 3.14 -14.91
CA THR A 165 11.08 2.71 -13.97
C THR A 165 12.29 2.19 -14.74
N ASP A 166 13.48 2.59 -14.32
CA ASP A 166 14.73 2.22 -15.01
C ASP A 166 15.50 1.07 -14.33
N GLY A 167 15.05 0.61 -13.17
CA GLY A 167 15.65 -0.47 -12.40
C GLY A 167 16.95 -0.07 -11.67
N LYS A 168 17.19 1.24 -11.44
CA LYS A 168 18.39 1.75 -10.79
C LYS A 168 18.07 2.74 -9.70
N ILE A 169 18.39 2.40 -8.49
CA ILE A 169 18.17 3.22 -7.30
C ILE A 169 18.85 4.59 -7.41
N GLY A 170 18.12 5.65 -7.08
CA GLY A 170 18.61 7.02 -6.95
C GLY A 170 18.39 7.89 -8.19
N ASN A 171 17.65 7.41 -9.17
CA ASN A 171 17.29 8.16 -10.37
C ASN A 171 15.99 8.96 -10.20
N GLU A 172 15.61 9.72 -11.22
CA GLU A 172 14.47 10.65 -11.16
C GLU A 172 13.10 9.96 -11.16
N ASP A 173 13.04 8.71 -11.58
CA ASP A 173 11.82 7.90 -11.62
C ASP A 173 11.49 7.25 -10.28
N ASP A 174 12.43 7.22 -9.33
CA ASP A 174 12.22 6.62 -8.02
C ASP A 174 11.20 7.40 -7.20
N ARG A 175 10.29 6.67 -6.58
CA ARG A 175 9.44 7.19 -5.52
C ARG A 175 10.13 7.01 -4.18
N TRP A 176 9.92 7.98 -3.29
CA TRP A 176 10.50 8.00 -1.96
C TRP A 176 9.50 7.60 -0.88
N ILE A 177 10.01 7.06 0.22
CA ILE A 177 9.21 6.86 1.42
C ILE A 177 9.15 8.15 2.21
N PHE A 178 7.93 8.66 2.42
CA PHE A 178 7.63 9.78 3.28
C PHE A 178 7.04 9.31 4.59
N THR A 179 7.57 9.80 5.69
CA THR A 179 7.01 9.64 7.03
C THR A 179 6.26 10.90 7.45
N GLU A 180 5.29 10.77 8.33
CA GLU A 180 4.57 11.89 8.89
C GLU A 180 4.24 11.65 10.35
N ASP A 181 3.88 12.73 11.05
CA ASP A 181 3.31 12.70 12.39
C ASP A 181 1.87 13.22 12.29
N ASN A 182 0.93 12.31 12.08
CA ASN A 182 -0.48 12.63 11.87
C ASN A 182 -1.37 11.68 12.66
N PRO A 183 -1.67 11.99 13.93
CA PRO A 183 -2.47 11.14 14.80
C PRO A 183 -3.85 10.77 14.25
N GLY A 184 -4.49 11.69 13.53
CA GLY A 184 -5.80 11.44 12.93
C GLY A 184 -5.74 10.38 11.83
N ARG A 185 -4.74 10.47 10.94
CA ARG A 185 -4.50 9.49 9.88
C ARG A 185 -4.07 8.15 10.44
N GLU A 186 -3.19 8.15 11.44
CA GLU A 186 -2.74 6.93 12.12
C GLU A 186 -3.91 6.17 12.74
N LEU A 187 -4.81 6.85 13.47
CA LEU A 187 -6.00 6.22 14.05
C LEU A 187 -6.98 5.69 13.00
N SER A 188 -7.18 6.44 11.91
CA SER A 188 -8.00 5.98 10.78
C SER A 188 -7.44 4.70 10.18
N THR A 189 -6.15 4.69 9.86
CA THR A 189 -5.46 3.51 9.31
C THR A 189 -5.51 2.33 10.28
N ALA A 190 -5.36 2.55 11.58
CA ALA A 190 -5.49 1.51 12.59
C ALA A 190 -6.88 0.87 12.60
N ALA A 191 -7.94 1.68 12.52
CA ALA A 191 -9.31 1.20 12.44
C ALA A 191 -9.56 0.36 11.16
N GLN A 192 -9.02 0.81 10.04
CA GLN A 192 -9.10 0.11 8.76
C GLN A 192 -8.35 -1.24 8.78
N LEU A 193 -7.14 -1.28 9.34
CA LEU A 193 -6.37 -2.52 9.52
C LEU A 193 -7.07 -3.52 10.44
N ALA A 194 -7.81 -3.07 11.45
CA ALA A 194 -8.59 -3.97 12.31
C ALA A 194 -9.72 -4.67 11.52
N ALA A 195 -10.36 -3.97 10.58
CA ALA A 195 -11.35 -4.59 9.69
C ALA A 195 -10.70 -5.56 8.68
N VAL A 196 -9.58 -5.16 8.09
CA VAL A 196 -8.77 -5.99 7.19
C VAL A 196 -8.38 -7.30 7.88
N SER A 197 -7.90 -7.23 9.12
CA SER A 197 -7.53 -8.41 9.91
C SER A 197 -8.70 -9.39 10.06
N ARG A 198 -9.93 -8.90 10.29
CA ARG A 198 -11.11 -9.78 10.45
C ARG A 198 -11.39 -10.61 9.21
N VAL A 199 -11.30 -10.04 8.03
CA VAL A 199 -11.63 -10.74 6.78
C VAL A 199 -10.50 -11.61 6.28
N LEU A 200 -9.25 -11.27 6.58
CA LEU A 200 -8.09 -12.08 6.23
C LEU A 200 -7.87 -13.26 7.20
N LYS A 201 -8.53 -13.29 8.36
CA LYS A 201 -8.42 -14.38 9.30
C LYS A 201 -8.90 -15.71 8.68
N GLY A 202 -8.00 -16.70 8.66
CA GLY A 202 -8.24 -18.00 8.01
C GLY A 202 -8.03 -18.00 6.49
N PHE A 203 -7.84 -16.83 5.88
CA PHE A 203 -7.42 -16.68 4.48
C PHE A 203 -5.90 -16.47 4.40
N ASN A 204 -5.37 -15.48 5.12
CA ASN A 204 -3.95 -15.20 5.29
C ASN A 204 -3.67 -14.74 6.72
N ASP A 205 -3.39 -15.68 7.62
CA ASP A 205 -3.13 -15.38 9.03
C ASP A 205 -1.78 -14.70 9.24
N THR A 206 -0.82 -14.86 8.32
CA THR A 206 0.48 -14.19 8.38
C THR A 206 0.37 -12.69 8.15
N LEU A 207 -0.72 -12.23 7.58
CA LEU A 207 -1.05 -10.82 7.39
C LEU A 207 -2.17 -10.35 8.33
N SER A 208 -3.15 -11.20 8.62
CA SER A 208 -4.24 -10.90 9.54
C SER A 208 -3.74 -10.56 10.95
N VAL A 209 -2.84 -11.36 11.50
CA VAL A 209 -2.29 -11.17 12.85
C VAL A 209 -1.52 -9.85 12.97
N PRO A 210 -0.51 -9.56 12.13
CA PRO A 210 0.19 -8.28 12.20
C PRO A 210 -0.73 -7.07 11.97
N SER A 211 -1.73 -7.16 11.10
CA SER A 211 -2.71 -6.08 10.88
C SER A 211 -3.41 -5.68 12.17
N LEU A 212 -3.87 -6.67 12.96
CA LEU A 212 -4.50 -6.41 14.25
C LEU A 212 -3.51 -5.88 15.30
N ASP A 213 -2.31 -6.43 15.34
CA ASP A 213 -1.27 -6.02 16.28
C ASP A 213 -0.84 -4.56 16.03
N ILE A 214 -0.67 -4.17 14.77
CA ILE A 214 -0.40 -2.79 14.37
C ILE A 214 -1.55 -1.88 14.80
N ALA A 215 -2.79 -2.27 14.48
CA ALA A 215 -3.98 -1.50 14.86
C ALA A 215 -4.03 -1.23 16.38
N ARG A 216 -3.77 -2.24 17.19
CA ARG A 216 -3.75 -2.12 18.67
C ARG A 216 -2.62 -1.23 19.17
N LYS A 217 -1.41 -1.38 18.62
CA LYS A 217 -0.23 -0.58 19.00
C LYS A 217 -0.44 0.89 18.67
N VAL A 218 -0.89 1.18 17.45
CA VAL A 218 -1.16 2.55 17.01
C VAL A 218 -2.28 3.18 17.85
N TYR A 219 -3.38 2.46 18.08
CA TYR A 219 -4.45 2.96 18.95
C TYR A 219 -3.96 3.27 20.38
N ALA A 220 -3.14 2.40 20.96
CA ALA A 220 -2.63 2.59 22.31
C ALA A 220 -1.65 3.79 22.41
N SER A 221 -0.78 3.99 21.42
CA SER A 221 0.19 5.08 21.41
C SER A 221 -0.45 6.44 21.10
N THR A 222 -1.30 6.48 20.07
CA THR A 222 -1.89 7.72 19.56
C THR A 222 -3.13 8.12 20.38
N GLY A 223 -3.97 7.17 20.79
CA GLY A 223 -5.19 7.40 21.58
C GLY A 223 -4.90 7.93 22.99
N SER A 224 -3.81 7.49 23.62
CA SER A 224 -3.42 7.99 24.94
C SER A 224 -2.93 9.45 24.92
N GLY A 225 -2.32 9.89 23.82
CA GLY A 225 -1.89 11.28 23.63
C GLY A 225 -3.07 12.25 23.47
N GLN A 226 -4.15 11.84 22.80
CA GLN A 226 -5.34 12.68 22.65
C GLN A 226 -6.17 12.83 23.92
N GLN A 227 -6.21 11.82 24.78
CA GLN A 227 -6.88 11.92 26.09
C GLN A 227 -6.22 12.93 27.03
N GLN A 228 -4.90 13.10 26.93
CA GLN A 228 -4.18 14.11 27.74
C GLN A 228 -4.44 15.54 27.26
N SER A 229 -4.71 15.76 25.97
CA SER A 229 -5.00 17.09 25.42
C SER A 229 -6.44 17.55 25.68
N LEU A 230 -7.37 16.64 25.95
CA LEU A 230 -8.76 16.94 26.28
C LEU A 230 -9.01 17.08 27.80
N GLY A 231 -8.02 16.79 28.62
CA GLY A 231 -8.13 16.74 30.08
C GLY A 231 -7.48 17.89 30.84
N SER A 232 -7.10 18.99 30.18
CA SER A 232 -6.62 20.19 30.88
C SER A 232 -7.72 21.25 30.87
N PRO A 233 -8.24 21.66 32.06
CA PRO A 233 -9.20 22.77 32.17
C PRO A 233 -8.57 24.13 31.86
#